data_fe1954c380890d526a712e5c25927ce8
#
_entry.id   fe1954c380890d526a712e5c25927ce8
#
_cell.length_a   1.000
_cell.length_b   1.000
_cell.length_c   1.000
_cell.angle_alpha   90.00
_cell.angle_beta   90.00
_cell.angle_gamma   90.00
#
_symmetry.space_group_name_H-M   'P 1'
#
loop_
_entity.id
_entity.type
_entity.pdbx_description
1 polymer ?
#
loop_
_entity_poly.entity_id
_entity_poly.type
_entity_poly.pdbx_seq_one_letter_code
_entity_poly.pdbx_strand_id
1 'polypeptide(L)'
;MAIDTSLPKDIRILQAAEEVFSQHGYEKATLDEIIALADVGKGTVYKYFGNKEHLFYKLVADKNAPFLEKLHQAVDSADSFEDKLKKYFEVMVHFYIANSTLRQIICLEML
;
A
#
# COMPACT_ATOMS: atom_id res chain seq x y z
N MET A 1 16.13 0.94 5.05
CA MET A 1 16.04 -0.28 4.22
C MET A 1 16.60 -0.01 2.84
N ALA A 2 17.44 -0.89 2.35
CA ALA A 2 17.98 -0.75 1.00
C ALA A 2 17.00 -1.31 -0.02
N ILE A 3 16.77 -0.58 -1.11
CA ILE A 3 15.91 -1.00 -2.20
C ILE A 3 16.71 -1.88 -3.16
N ASP A 4 16.13 -3.00 -3.57
CA ASP A 4 16.75 -3.91 -4.53
C ASP A 4 16.75 -3.28 -5.93
N THR A 5 17.91 -2.86 -6.40
CA THR A 5 18.04 -2.19 -7.69
C THR A 5 17.88 -3.13 -8.90
N SER A 6 17.79 -4.44 -8.67
CA SER A 6 17.48 -5.40 -9.75
C SER A 6 16.01 -5.40 -10.15
N LEU A 7 15.12 -4.85 -9.30
CA LEU A 7 13.70 -4.77 -9.57
C LEU A 7 13.37 -3.72 -10.63
N PRO A 8 12.23 -3.85 -11.35
CA PRO A 8 11.76 -2.81 -12.25
C PRO A 8 11.60 -1.46 -11.52
N LYS A 9 11.78 -0.37 -12.26
CA LYS A 9 11.78 0.97 -11.68
C LYS A 9 10.47 1.34 -10.98
N ASP A 10 9.33 0.97 -11.56
CA ASP A 10 8.02 1.23 -10.96
C ASP A 10 7.85 0.52 -9.62
N ILE A 11 8.32 -0.71 -9.51
CA ILE A 11 8.27 -1.48 -8.26
C ILE A 11 9.21 -0.86 -7.22
N ARG A 12 10.41 -0.44 -7.63
CA ARG A 12 11.35 0.24 -6.72
C ARG A 12 10.75 1.52 -6.16
N ILE A 13 10.06 2.29 -7.00
CA ILE A 13 9.40 3.52 -6.56
C ILE A 13 8.30 3.21 -5.55
N LEU A 14 7.48 2.19 -5.79
CA LEU A 14 6.42 1.80 -4.86
C LEU A 14 6.98 1.31 -3.51
N GLN A 15 8.05 0.53 -3.52
CA GLN A 15 8.70 0.09 -2.29
C GLN A 15 9.30 1.26 -1.50
N ALA A 16 9.95 2.18 -2.19
CA ALA A 16 10.48 3.39 -1.57
C ALA A 16 9.37 4.26 -0.98
N ALA A 17 8.27 4.41 -1.72
CA ALA A 17 7.10 5.15 -1.26
C ALA A 17 6.50 4.54 0.00
N GLU A 18 6.37 3.21 0.05
CA GLU A 18 5.88 2.51 1.24
C GLU A 18 6.76 2.82 2.46
N GLU A 19 8.07 2.78 2.30
CA GLU A 19 9.00 3.09 3.38
C GLU A 19 8.88 4.53 3.85
N VAL A 20 8.88 5.49 2.94
CA VAL A 20 8.84 6.91 3.27
C VAL A 20 7.50 7.29 3.89
N PHE A 21 6.39 6.84 3.31
CA PHE A 21 5.06 7.12 3.84
C PHE A 21 4.85 6.48 5.21
N SER A 22 5.37 5.27 5.43
CA SER A 22 5.23 4.61 6.74
C SER A 22 6.03 5.29 7.83
N GLN A 23 7.15 5.91 7.49
CA GLN A 23 7.98 6.63 8.47
C GLN A 23 7.45 8.02 8.80
N HIS A 24 6.98 8.75 7.80
CA HIS A 24 6.67 10.19 7.92
C HIS A 24 5.20 10.53 7.80
N GLY A 25 4.36 9.62 7.32
CA GLY A 25 2.98 9.92 6.94
C GLY A 25 2.92 10.64 5.60
N TYR A 26 1.70 10.78 5.07
CA TYR A 26 1.50 11.33 3.74
C TYR A 26 1.95 12.78 3.63
N GLU A 27 1.55 13.63 4.59
CA GLU A 27 1.81 15.07 4.51
C GLU A 27 3.29 15.42 4.55
N LYS A 28 4.06 14.75 5.41
CA LYS A 28 5.48 15.04 5.59
C LYS A 28 6.38 14.34 4.59
N ALA A 29 5.92 13.27 3.95
CA ALA A 29 6.69 12.55 2.95
C ALA A 29 6.85 13.41 1.69
N THR A 30 8.03 13.38 1.09
CA THR A 30 8.32 14.13 -0.14
C THR A 30 8.70 13.18 -1.26
N LEU A 31 8.39 13.58 -2.49
CA LEU A 31 8.81 12.83 -3.67
C LEU A 31 10.34 12.77 -3.77
N ASP A 32 11.05 13.81 -3.36
CA ASP A 32 12.52 13.83 -3.40
C ASP A 32 13.11 12.73 -2.52
N GLU A 33 12.54 12.50 -1.34
CA GLU A 33 12.96 11.39 -0.47
C GLU A 33 12.72 10.03 -1.14
N ILE A 34 11.57 9.87 -1.78
CA ILE A 34 11.20 8.63 -2.48
C ILE A 34 12.14 8.40 -3.66
N ILE A 35 12.43 9.44 -4.44
CA ILE A 35 13.34 9.40 -5.58
C ILE A 35 14.74 8.94 -5.13
N ALA A 36 15.24 9.53 -4.06
CA ALA A 36 16.56 9.20 -3.52
C ALA A 36 16.61 7.74 -3.05
N LEU A 37 15.62 7.29 -2.31
CA LEU A 37 15.58 5.92 -1.78
C LEU A 37 15.41 4.88 -2.89
N ALA A 38 14.58 5.17 -3.89
CA ALA A 38 14.35 4.26 -5.01
C ALA A 38 15.53 4.16 -5.98
N ASP A 39 16.45 5.11 -5.89
CA ASP A 39 17.61 5.21 -6.78
C ASP A 39 17.19 5.25 -8.25
N VAL A 40 16.30 6.17 -8.56
CA VAL A 40 15.80 6.44 -9.92
C VAL A 40 15.89 7.92 -10.23
N GLY A 41 15.79 8.27 -11.51
CA GLY A 41 15.74 9.66 -11.91
C GLY A 41 14.40 10.31 -11.56
N LYS A 42 14.42 11.61 -11.31
CA LYS A 42 13.22 12.39 -11.03
C LYS A 42 12.18 12.27 -12.14
N GLY A 43 12.62 12.34 -13.39
CA GLY A 43 11.74 12.18 -14.55
C GLY A 43 11.04 10.83 -14.62
N THR A 44 11.70 9.77 -14.12
CA THR A 44 11.12 8.43 -14.07
C THR A 44 9.92 8.38 -13.12
N VAL A 45 10.03 8.99 -11.94
CA VAL A 45 8.92 9.04 -10.98
C VAL A 45 7.74 9.81 -11.55
N TYR A 46 7.99 10.97 -12.14
CA TYR A 46 6.93 11.77 -12.76
C TYR A 46 6.28 11.07 -13.95
N LYS A 47 7.07 10.30 -14.72
CA LYS A 47 6.54 9.53 -15.86
C LYS A 47 5.57 8.44 -15.39
N TYR A 48 5.90 7.70 -14.33
CA TYR A 48 5.09 6.57 -13.88
C TYR A 48 3.89 7.00 -13.04
N PHE A 49 4.04 8.03 -12.21
CA PHE A 49 3.02 8.35 -11.19
C PHE A 49 2.50 9.78 -11.26
N GLY A 50 3.28 10.71 -11.75
CA GLY A 50 2.86 12.10 -11.93
C GLY A 50 3.00 12.97 -10.70
N ASN A 51 2.41 12.57 -9.56
CA ASN A 51 2.46 13.34 -8.32
C ASN A 51 2.40 12.43 -7.08
N LYS A 52 2.56 13.04 -5.91
CA LYS A 52 2.55 12.31 -4.63
C LYS A 52 1.20 11.65 -4.34
N GLU A 53 0.11 12.33 -4.65
CA GLU A 53 -1.25 11.82 -4.43
C GLU A 53 -1.51 10.56 -5.24
N HIS A 54 -1.14 10.57 -6.51
CA HIS A 54 -1.34 9.43 -7.39
C HIS A 54 -0.45 8.25 -6.98
N LEU A 55 0.79 8.53 -6.58
CA LEU A 55 1.70 7.51 -6.07
C LEU A 55 1.14 6.85 -4.81
N PHE A 56 0.65 7.65 -3.88
CA PHE A 56 0.03 7.14 -2.65
C PHE A 56 -1.22 6.30 -2.94
N TYR A 57 -2.08 6.78 -3.83
CA TYR A 57 -3.28 6.03 -4.24
C TYR A 57 -2.89 4.68 -4.83
N LYS A 58 -1.91 4.65 -5.73
CA LYS A 58 -1.47 3.40 -6.37
C LYS A 58 -0.90 2.42 -5.34
N LEU A 59 -0.12 2.93 -4.39
CA LEU A 59 0.42 2.11 -3.31
C LEU A 59 -0.69 1.46 -2.48
N VAL A 60 -1.67 2.26 -2.05
CA VAL A 60 -2.78 1.76 -1.25
C VAL A 60 -3.63 0.77 -2.03
N ALA A 61 -3.92 1.08 -3.30
CA ALA A 61 -4.70 0.19 -4.16
C ALA A 61 -4.02 -1.17 -4.35
N ASP A 62 -2.71 -1.18 -4.59
CA ASP A 62 -1.96 -2.42 -4.75
C ASP A 62 -1.92 -3.23 -3.45
N LYS A 63 -1.81 -2.57 -2.31
CA LYS A 63 -1.84 -3.24 -1.01
C LYS A 63 -3.20 -3.83 -0.67
N ASN A 64 -4.28 -3.18 -1.11
CA ASN A 64 -5.64 -3.65 -0.85
C ASN A 64 -6.10 -4.75 -1.81
N ALA A 65 -5.48 -4.91 -2.97
CA ALA A 65 -5.93 -5.88 -3.97
C ALA A 65 -6.03 -7.31 -3.42
N PRO A 66 -5.02 -7.86 -2.71
CA PRO A 66 -5.15 -9.20 -2.13
C PRO A 66 -6.25 -9.31 -1.09
N PHE A 67 -6.48 -8.25 -0.31
CA PHE A 67 -7.55 -8.21 0.68
C PHE A 67 -8.92 -8.31 0.02
N LEU A 68 -9.15 -7.53 -1.04
CA LEU A 68 -10.42 -7.54 -1.77
C LEU A 68 -10.69 -8.91 -2.37
N GLU A 69 -9.67 -9.55 -2.94
CA GLU A 69 -9.82 -10.89 -3.51
C GLU A 69 -10.20 -11.91 -2.44
N LYS A 70 -9.50 -11.92 -1.31
CA LYS A 70 -9.81 -12.82 -0.20
C LYS A 70 -11.21 -12.56 0.37
N LEU A 71 -11.60 -11.30 0.46
CA LEU A 71 -12.91 -10.92 0.93
C LEU A 71 -14.01 -11.46 0.03
N HIS A 72 -13.85 -11.28 -1.29
CA HIS A 72 -14.83 -11.82 -2.27
C HIS A 72 -14.96 -13.33 -2.15
N GLN A 73 -13.85 -14.05 -2.09
CA GLN A 73 -13.86 -15.50 -1.98
C GLN A 73 -14.55 -15.97 -0.69
N ALA A 74 -14.23 -15.33 0.43
CA ALA A 74 -14.79 -15.70 1.73
C ALA A 74 -16.30 -15.44 1.79
N VAL A 75 -16.76 -14.30 1.29
CA VAL A 75 -18.17 -13.92 1.29
C VAL A 75 -18.97 -14.83 0.33
N ASP A 76 -18.43 -15.10 -0.87
CA ASP A 76 -19.10 -15.94 -1.86
C ASP A 76 -19.23 -17.39 -1.41
N SER A 77 -18.34 -17.88 -0.54
CA SER A 77 -18.40 -19.25 -0.03
C SER A 77 -19.37 -19.43 1.13
N ALA A 78 -19.95 -18.35 1.64
CA ALA A 78 -20.85 -18.40 2.78
C ALA A 78 -22.31 -18.54 2.35
N ASP A 79 -23.12 -19.33 3.09
CA ASP A 79 -24.48 -19.66 2.74
C ASP A 79 -25.51 -18.69 3.33
N SER A 80 -25.19 -18.04 4.45
CA SER A 80 -26.13 -17.13 5.13
C SER A 80 -25.52 -15.75 5.30
N PHE A 81 -26.35 -14.75 5.54
CA PHE A 81 -25.91 -13.39 5.85
C PHE A 81 -25.02 -13.35 7.10
N GLU A 82 -25.39 -14.09 8.13
CA GLU A 82 -24.61 -14.17 9.36
C GLU A 82 -23.22 -14.74 9.11
N ASP A 83 -23.11 -15.80 8.32
CA ASP A 83 -21.84 -16.38 7.94
C ASP A 83 -21.00 -15.44 7.07
N LYS A 84 -21.66 -14.72 6.15
CA LYS A 84 -20.97 -13.72 5.31
C LYS A 84 -20.36 -12.62 6.17
N LEU A 85 -21.09 -12.11 7.13
CA LEU A 85 -20.63 -11.07 8.03
C LEU A 85 -19.46 -11.56 8.89
N LYS A 86 -19.55 -12.77 9.42
CA LYS A 86 -18.48 -13.38 10.20
C LYS A 86 -17.20 -13.51 9.38
N LYS A 87 -17.30 -14.02 8.16
CA LYS A 87 -16.15 -14.18 7.26
C LYS A 87 -15.55 -12.83 6.86
N TYR A 88 -16.38 -11.82 6.66
CA TYR A 88 -15.91 -10.46 6.41
C TYR A 88 -15.01 -9.97 7.53
N PHE A 89 -15.44 -10.09 8.76
CA PHE A 89 -14.66 -9.66 9.92
C PHE A 89 -13.37 -10.48 10.10
N GLU A 90 -13.43 -11.78 9.87
CA GLU A 90 -12.24 -12.64 9.95
C GLU A 90 -11.17 -12.23 8.93
N VAL A 91 -11.57 -12.00 7.68
CA VAL A 91 -10.64 -11.58 6.62
C VAL A 91 -10.06 -10.20 6.93
N MET A 92 -10.91 -9.29 7.41
CA MET A 92 -10.48 -7.93 7.74
C MET A 92 -9.44 -7.93 8.87
N VAL A 93 -9.69 -8.70 9.94
CA VAL A 93 -8.76 -8.80 11.07
C VAL A 93 -7.42 -9.38 10.62
N HIS A 94 -7.45 -10.47 9.86
CA HIS A 94 -6.22 -11.08 9.34
C HIS A 94 -5.43 -10.13 8.44
N PHE A 95 -6.12 -9.39 7.59
CA PHE A 95 -5.47 -8.43 6.70
C PHE A 95 -4.77 -7.32 7.48
N TYR A 96 -5.43 -6.72 8.46
CA TYR A 96 -4.85 -5.63 9.25
C TYR A 96 -3.69 -6.11 10.12
N ILE A 97 -3.75 -7.33 10.64
CA ILE A 97 -2.64 -7.91 11.42
C ILE A 97 -1.44 -8.17 10.50
N ALA A 98 -1.68 -8.74 9.31
CA ALA A 98 -0.61 -9.10 8.37
C ALA A 98 0.05 -7.88 7.70
N ASN A 99 -0.68 -6.76 7.55
CA ASN A 99 -0.21 -5.58 6.83
C ASN A 99 0.07 -4.42 7.79
N SER A 100 1.06 -4.61 8.65
CA SER A 100 1.43 -3.59 9.64
C SER A 100 1.83 -2.25 9.02
N THR A 101 2.50 -2.27 7.88
CA THR A 101 2.92 -1.05 7.19
C THR A 101 1.72 -0.22 6.72
N LEU A 102 0.74 -0.88 6.08
CA LEU A 102 -0.48 -0.19 5.64
C LEU A 102 -1.27 0.36 6.82
N ARG A 103 -1.39 -0.43 7.90
CA ARG A 103 -2.04 0.03 9.12
C ARG A 103 -1.36 1.26 9.70
N GLN A 104 -0.03 1.28 9.72
CA GLN A 104 0.75 2.40 10.22
C GLN A 104 0.52 3.66 9.39
N ILE A 105 0.52 3.54 8.06
CA ILE A 105 0.25 4.66 7.16
C ILE A 105 -1.14 5.24 7.43
N ILE A 106 -2.15 4.39 7.50
CA ILE A 106 -3.54 4.82 7.72
C ILE A 106 -3.68 5.51 9.09
N CYS A 107 -3.08 4.94 10.14
CA CYS A 107 -3.13 5.54 11.47
C CYS A 107 -2.49 6.91 11.51
N LEU A 108 -1.35 7.11 10.83
CA LEU A 108 -0.69 8.41 10.77
C LEU A 108 -1.56 9.46 10.08
N GLU A 109 -2.28 9.07 9.03
CA GLU A 109 -3.16 9.98 8.30
C GLU A 109 -4.45 10.32 9.07
N MET A 110 -4.88 9.43 9.96
CA MET A 110 -6.08 9.64 10.77
C MET A 110 -5.82 10.48 12.04
N LEU A 111 -4.58 10.64 12.41
CA LEU A 111 -4.19 11.46 13.54
C LEU A 111 -4.01 12.92 13.16
#